data_c140697f13c940910cdc69d12c60b609
#
_entry.id   c140697f13c940910cdc69d12c60b609
#
_cell.length_a   1.000
_cell.length_b   1.000
_cell.length_c   1.000
_cell.angle_alpha   90.00
_cell.angle_beta   90.00
_cell.angle_gamma   90.00
#
_symmetry.space_group_name_H-M   'P 1'
#
loop_
_entity.id
_entity.type
_entity.pdbx_description
1 polymer ?
#
loop_
_entity_poly.entity_id
_entity_poly.type
_entity_poly.pdbx_seq_one_letter_code
_entity_poly.pdbx_strand_id
1 'polypeptide(L)'
;VRLDLVPRLDDEELLTQIALNDADKIVRSEAVKKITNEDDLVKIISSENDRFVRQIAVNNISNPQILTKIAIEDEDQFVRNHAISNPALVDEKDFEYIAINSTDEEIANEALKHITDEKSFIEILKNAKIPSIRKSTLDNITDLETLIRIVLANEDEEFSLKALNKIKVEKCLMKIYEQGISENISVRAVSLIKNQNYLSDVVKNDESWRVREAAAKKIISKKVLKEVANTDENEYVRNVAKKRMNL
;
A
#
# COMPACT_ATOMS: atom_id res chain seq x y z
N VAL A 1 39.43 -22.59 23.00
CA VAL A 1 38.92 -23.60 23.92
C VAL A 1 37.39 -23.44 24.16
N ARG A 2 36.86 -22.26 24.51
CA ARG A 2 35.41 -22.11 24.73
C ARG A 2 34.62 -22.36 23.44
N LEU A 3 35.05 -21.79 22.33
CA LEU A 3 34.42 -21.97 21.02
C LEU A 3 34.34 -23.43 20.57
N ASP A 4 35.35 -24.23 20.86
CA ASP A 4 35.42 -25.69 20.50
C ASP A 4 34.49 -26.53 21.37
N LEU A 5 34.09 -26.04 22.54
CA LEU A 5 33.23 -26.76 23.47
C LEU A 5 31.75 -26.54 23.19
N VAL A 6 31.34 -25.33 22.79
CA VAL A 6 29.92 -24.98 22.55
C VAL A 6 29.20 -25.97 21.62
N PRO A 7 29.76 -26.39 20.47
CA PRO A 7 29.08 -27.34 19.58
C PRO A 7 28.80 -28.70 20.24
N ARG A 8 29.49 -29.05 21.34
CA ARG A 8 29.35 -30.31 22.07
C ARG A 8 28.38 -30.25 23.23
N LEU A 9 27.87 -29.07 23.55
CA LEU A 9 26.90 -28.86 24.61
C LEU A 9 25.49 -29.17 24.08
N ASP A 10 24.72 -29.90 24.89
CA ASP A 10 23.30 -30.21 24.61
C ASP A 10 22.38 -29.63 25.70
N ASP A 11 22.94 -29.01 26.73
CA ASP A 11 22.21 -28.31 27.79
C ASP A 11 21.81 -26.92 27.30
N GLU A 12 20.52 -26.76 26.98
CA GLU A 12 19.99 -25.49 26.41
C GLU A 12 20.03 -24.36 27.42
N GLU A 13 19.86 -24.61 28.73
CA GLU A 13 19.99 -23.60 29.77
C GLU A 13 21.41 -23.03 29.82
N LEU A 14 22.42 -23.94 29.78
CA LEU A 14 23.84 -23.52 29.73
C LEU A 14 24.17 -22.77 28.42
N LEU A 15 23.61 -23.19 27.27
CA LEU A 15 23.76 -22.50 25.99
C LEU A 15 23.17 -21.10 26.07
N THR A 16 22.00 -20.93 26.69
CA THR A 16 21.35 -19.62 26.89
C THR A 16 22.21 -18.71 27.79
N GLN A 17 22.79 -19.26 28.87
CA GLN A 17 23.71 -18.47 29.71
C GLN A 17 24.96 -18.03 28.95
N ILE A 18 25.54 -18.89 28.12
CA ILE A 18 26.68 -18.55 27.28
C ILE A 18 26.29 -17.48 26.26
N ALA A 19 25.16 -17.63 25.60
CA ALA A 19 24.66 -16.67 24.61
C ALA A 19 24.44 -15.27 25.21
N LEU A 20 24.01 -15.21 26.47
CA LEU A 20 23.75 -13.94 27.15
C LEU A 20 25.01 -13.29 27.74
N ASN A 21 26.02 -14.06 28.17
CA ASN A 21 27.06 -13.56 29.06
C ASN A 21 28.50 -13.72 28.54
N ASP A 22 28.78 -14.54 27.50
CA ASP A 22 30.14 -14.72 27.03
C ASP A 22 30.66 -13.41 26.40
N ALA A 23 31.90 -13.01 26.75
CA ALA A 23 32.51 -11.80 26.24
C ALA A 23 32.77 -11.81 24.73
N ASP A 24 32.98 -13.02 24.16
CA ASP A 24 33.25 -13.19 22.72
C ASP A 24 31.94 -13.43 21.95
N LYS A 25 31.62 -12.52 21.05
CA LYS A 25 30.42 -12.61 20.21
C LYS A 25 30.38 -13.88 19.33
N ILE A 26 31.55 -14.42 18.95
CA ILE A 26 31.60 -15.65 18.16
C ILE A 26 31.14 -16.83 19.02
N VAL A 27 31.54 -16.88 20.29
CA VAL A 27 31.10 -17.89 21.26
C VAL A 27 29.59 -17.74 21.51
N ARG A 28 29.09 -16.51 21.69
CA ARG A 28 27.66 -16.26 21.82
C ARG A 28 26.89 -16.70 20.58
N SER A 29 27.37 -16.40 19.38
CA SER A 29 26.77 -16.82 18.10
C SER A 29 26.65 -18.34 17.98
N GLU A 30 27.71 -19.07 18.34
CA GLU A 30 27.68 -20.54 18.29
C GLU A 30 26.71 -21.13 19.30
N ALA A 31 26.55 -20.52 20.46
CA ALA A 31 25.57 -20.95 21.45
C ALA A 31 24.12 -20.72 20.90
N VAL A 32 23.84 -19.54 20.36
CA VAL A 32 22.52 -19.18 19.81
C VAL A 32 22.06 -20.15 18.71
N LYS A 33 22.97 -20.62 17.86
CA LYS A 33 22.64 -21.59 16.78
C LYS A 33 21.97 -22.88 17.28
N LYS A 34 22.19 -23.24 18.53
CA LYS A 34 21.69 -24.47 19.15
C LYS A 34 20.46 -24.26 20.02
N ILE A 35 20.09 -23.01 20.31
CA ILE A 35 18.92 -22.68 21.13
C ILE A 35 17.67 -22.79 20.26
N THR A 36 16.67 -23.50 20.78
CA THR A 36 15.37 -23.69 20.13
C THR A 36 14.21 -23.10 20.94
N ASN A 37 14.44 -22.83 22.23
CA ASN A 37 13.45 -22.20 23.09
C ASN A 37 13.23 -20.75 22.68
N GLU A 38 12.03 -20.42 22.20
CA GLU A 38 11.70 -19.09 21.67
C GLU A 38 11.73 -17.99 22.73
N ASP A 39 11.36 -18.28 23.98
CA ASP A 39 11.44 -17.31 25.07
C ASP A 39 12.89 -16.91 25.35
N ASP A 40 13.82 -17.85 25.28
CA ASP A 40 15.24 -17.58 25.45
C ASP A 40 15.83 -16.83 24.26
N LEU A 41 15.42 -17.18 23.03
CA LEU A 41 15.78 -16.43 21.82
C LEU A 41 15.30 -14.98 21.91
N VAL A 42 14.09 -14.72 22.37
CA VAL A 42 13.55 -13.36 22.58
C VAL A 42 14.35 -12.60 23.63
N LYS A 43 14.73 -13.24 24.75
CA LYS A 43 15.61 -12.62 25.76
C LYS A 43 16.97 -12.24 25.17
N ILE A 44 17.57 -13.13 24.37
CA ILE A 44 18.83 -12.87 23.70
C ILE A 44 18.69 -11.67 22.76
N ILE A 45 17.69 -11.66 21.88
CA ILE A 45 17.45 -10.57 20.93
C ILE A 45 17.31 -9.22 21.68
N SER A 46 16.60 -9.21 22.81
CA SER A 46 16.34 -8.00 23.58
C SER A 46 17.56 -7.47 24.34
N SER A 47 18.56 -8.30 24.63
CA SER A 47 19.73 -7.95 25.44
C SER A 47 21.04 -7.88 24.67
N GLU A 48 21.09 -8.45 23.47
CA GLU A 48 22.31 -8.54 22.65
C GLU A 48 22.53 -7.26 21.84
N ASN A 49 23.73 -6.73 21.91
CA ASN A 49 24.13 -5.52 21.16
C ASN A 49 24.66 -5.82 19.74
N ASP A 50 25.16 -7.04 19.50
CA ASP A 50 25.70 -7.40 18.17
C ASP A 50 24.55 -7.89 17.26
N ARG A 51 24.27 -7.13 16.20
CA ARG A 51 23.20 -7.44 15.23
C ARG A 51 23.32 -8.81 14.58
N PHE A 52 24.54 -9.34 14.41
CA PHE A 52 24.71 -10.67 13.80
C PHE A 52 24.31 -11.80 14.77
N VAL A 53 24.54 -11.61 16.06
CA VAL A 53 24.05 -12.57 17.08
C VAL A 53 22.51 -12.51 17.15
N ARG A 54 21.93 -11.30 17.16
CA ARG A 54 20.44 -11.14 17.06
C ARG A 54 19.88 -11.81 15.81
N GLN A 55 20.50 -11.60 14.63
CA GLN A 55 20.11 -12.25 13.38
C GLN A 55 20.04 -13.77 13.49
N ILE A 56 21.07 -14.39 14.11
CA ILE A 56 21.09 -15.85 14.28
C ILE A 56 19.92 -16.29 15.17
N ALA A 57 19.63 -15.55 16.24
CA ALA A 57 18.48 -15.82 17.08
C ALA A 57 17.16 -15.71 16.30
N VAL A 58 16.98 -14.66 15.50
CA VAL A 58 15.80 -14.47 14.64
C VAL A 58 15.62 -15.64 13.65
N ASN A 59 16.70 -16.16 13.09
CA ASN A 59 16.63 -17.30 12.16
C ASN A 59 16.14 -18.59 12.83
N ASN A 60 16.29 -18.73 14.15
CA ASN A 60 15.83 -19.88 14.91
C ASN A 60 14.38 -19.74 15.42
N ILE A 61 13.76 -18.58 15.26
CA ILE A 61 12.35 -18.36 15.64
C ILE A 61 11.44 -18.96 14.58
N SER A 62 10.44 -19.69 15.03
CA SER A 62 9.38 -20.28 14.20
C SER A 62 8.01 -19.64 14.42
N ASN A 63 7.84 -18.86 15.50
CA ASN A 63 6.59 -18.20 15.85
C ASN A 63 6.39 -16.93 15.01
N PRO A 64 5.35 -16.86 14.14
CA PRO A 64 5.12 -15.71 13.28
C PRO A 64 4.83 -14.40 14.05
N GLN A 65 4.18 -14.49 15.22
CA GLN A 65 3.86 -13.31 16.03
C GLN A 65 5.12 -12.66 16.61
N ILE A 66 6.11 -13.47 17.00
CA ILE A 66 7.41 -12.98 17.46
C ILE A 66 8.17 -12.34 16.29
N LEU A 67 8.20 -13.01 15.14
CA LEU A 67 8.85 -12.47 13.92
C LEU A 67 8.23 -11.16 13.48
N THR A 68 6.90 -11.08 13.46
CA THR A 68 6.14 -9.86 13.14
C THR A 68 6.51 -8.70 14.06
N LYS A 69 6.61 -8.97 15.38
CA LYS A 69 7.03 -7.98 16.35
C LYS A 69 8.46 -7.49 16.11
N ILE A 70 9.39 -8.40 15.88
CA ILE A 70 10.80 -8.05 15.60
C ILE A 70 10.92 -7.24 14.30
N ALA A 71 10.19 -7.63 13.24
CA ALA A 71 10.18 -6.91 11.97
C ALA A 71 9.69 -5.45 12.09
N ILE A 72 8.87 -5.15 13.10
CA ILE A 72 8.35 -3.79 13.33
C ILE A 72 9.21 -3.01 14.33
N GLU A 73 9.70 -3.66 15.40
CA GLU A 73 10.19 -2.98 16.60
C GLU A 73 11.70 -3.06 16.82
N ASP A 74 12.45 -4.00 16.19
CA ASP A 74 13.90 -4.06 16.40
C ASP A 74 14.57 -2.76 15.95
N GLU A 75 15.52 -2.28 16.74
CA GLU A 75 16.22 -1.02 16.46
C GLU A 75 17.08 -1.07 15.18
N ASP A 76 17.62 -2.24 14.84
CA ASP A 76 18.50 -2.45 13.69
C ASP A 76 17.72 -2.93 12.45
N GLN A 77 17.76 -2.18 11.37
CA GLN A 77 17.11 -2.50 10.11
C GLN A 77 17.54 -3.86 9.54
N PHE A 78 18.80 -4.25 9.74
CA PHE A 78 19.30 -5.55 9.29
C PHE A 78 18.57 -6.70 10.00
N VAL A 79 18.30 -6.57 11.31
CA VAL A 79 17.56 -7.57 12.09
C VAL A 79 16.09 -7.59 11.66
N ARG A 80 15.46 -6.41 11.46
CA ARG A 80 14.07 -6.32 10.92
C ARG A 80 13.95 -7.02 9.56
N ASN A 81 14.91 -6.80 8.65
CA ASN A 81 14.95 -7.45 7.34
C ASN A 81 15.05 -8.98 7.44
N HIS A 82 15.82 -9.50 8.40
CA HIS A 82 15.88 -10.95 8.63
C HIS A 82 14.57 -11.52 9.19
N ALA A 83 13.90 -10.77 10.05
CA ALA A 83 12.62 -11.20 10.62
C ALA A 83 11.53 -11.29 9.54
N ILE A 84 11.39 -10.26 8.69
CA ILE A 84 10.38 -10.29 7.62
C ILE A 84 10.66 -11.34 6.54
N SER A 85 11.94 -11.70 6.34
CA SER A 85 12.37 -12.71 5.36
C SER A 85 12.44 -14.11 5.95
N ASN A 86 12.09 -14.30 7.23
CA ASN A 86 12.14 -15.62 7.87
C ASN A 86 11.07 -16.55 7.23
N PRO A 87 11.44 -17.78 6.81
CA PRO A 87 10.53 -18.70 6.13
C PRO A 87 9.35 -19.19 6.98
N ALA A 88 9.34 -18.96 8.29
CA ALA A 88 8.20 -19.22 9.16
C ALA A 88 7.10 -18.15 9.05
N LEU A 89 7.42 -16.98 8.51
CA LEU A 89 6.44 -15.92 8.25
C LEU A 89 5.80 -16.16 6.88
N VAL A 90 4.62 -16.76 6.85
CA VAL A 90 3.94 -17.19 5.62
C VAL A 90 2.49 -16.68 5.50
N ASP A 91 1.87 -16.27 6.62
CA ASP A 91 0.49 -15.80 6.60
C ASP A 91 0.42 -14.36 6.08
N GLU A 92 -0.42 -14.14 5.08
CA GLU A 92 -0.67 -12.82 4.50
C GLU A 92 -1.17 -11.81 5.54
N LYS A 93 -1.85 -12.25 6.60
CA LYS A 93 -2.29 -11.40 7.70
C LYS A 93 -1.15 -10.84 8.55
N ASP A 94 -0.07 -11.60 8.71
CA ASP A 94 1.13 -11.10 9.40
C ASP A 94 1.81 -10.00 8.56
N PHE A 95 1.90 -10.18 7.25
CA PHE A 95 2.41 -9.14 6.34
C PHE A 95 1.49 -7.91 6.28
N GLU A 96 0.16 -8.09 6.29
CA GLU A 96 -0.80 -6.97 6.42
C GLU A 96 -0.53 -6.17 7.69
N TYR A 97 -0.36 -6.86 8.82
CA TYR A 97 -0.09 -6.22 10.11
C TYR A 97 1.25 -5.46 10.08
N ILE A 98 2.31 -6.02 9.49
CA ILE A 98 3.61 -5.36 9.31
C ILE A 98 3.46 -4.12 8.42
N ALA A 99 2.80 -4.22 7.27
CA ALA A 99 2.60 -3.11 6.34
C ALA A 99 1.84 -1.94 6.98
N ILE A 100 0.88 -2.23 7.86
CA ILE A 100 0.10 -1.22 8.58
C ILE A 100 0.92 -0.56 9.68
N ASN A 101 1.65 -1.34 10.48
CA ASN A 101 2.21 -0.90 11.75
C ASN A 101 3.68 -0.49 11.71
N SER A 102 4.43 -0.89 10.69
CA SER A 102 5.83 -0.49 10.55
C SER A 102 5.97 1.04 10.43
N THR A 103 7.04 1.56 11.02
CA THR A 103 7.52 2.93 10.80
C THR A 103 8.71 2.97 9.84
N ASP A 104 9.17 1.81 9.39
CA ASP A 104 10.22 1.63 8.38
C ASP A 104 9.57 1.39 7.03
N GLU A 105 9.81 2.29 6.08
CA GLU A 105 9.21 2.23 4.75
C GLU A 105 9.71 1.02 3.94
N GLU A 106 10.96 0.60 4.12
CA GLU A 106 11.51 -0.56 3.43
C GLU A 106 10.83 -1.86 3.90
N ILE A 107 10.69 -2.03 5.20
CA ILE A 107 9.99 -3.18 5.80
C ILE A 107 8.51 -3.22 5.38
N ALA A 108 7.83 -2.07 5.43
CA ALA A 108 6.43 -1.99 5.01
C ALA A 108 6.24 -2.29 3.51
N ASN A 109 7.14 -1.82 2.64
CA ASN A 109 7.12 -2.15 1.21
C ASN A 109 7.47 -3.62 0.95
N GLU A 110 8.37 -4.22 1.73
CA GLU A 110 8.65 -5.66 1.62
C GLU A 110 7.41 -6.48 1.98
N ALA A 111 6.72 -6.11 3.07
CA ALA A 111 5.46 -6.76 3.46
C ALA A 111 4.39 -6.69 2.35
N LEU A 112 4.26 -5.54 1.66
CA LEU A 112 3.30 -5.39 0.55
C LEU A 112 3.50 -6.39 -0.60
N LYS A 113 4.71 -6.88 -0.82
CA LYS A 113 5.00 -7.87 -1.89
C LYS A 113 4.38 -9.24 -1.63
N HIS A 114 4.06 -9.54 -0.38
CA HIS A 114 3.47 -10.81 0.05
C HIS A 114 1.94 -10.76 0.15
N ILE A 115 1.32 -9.62 -0.22
CA ILE A 115 -0.12 -9.41 -0.12
C ILE A 115 -0.76 -9.54 -1.49
N THR A 116 -1.81 -10.32 -1.56
CA THR A 116 -2.61 -10.57 -2.77
C THR A 116 -4.11 -10.36 -2.54
N ASP A 117 -4.57 -10.42 -1.28
CA ASP A 117 -5.97 -10.24 -0.93
C ASP A 117 -6.38 -8.76 -1.01
N GLU A 118 -7.43 -8.50 -1.78
CA GLU A 118 -7.98 -7.15 -1.98
C GLU A 118 -8.51 -6.51 -0.69
N LYS A 119 -8.97 -7.31 0.28
CA LYS A 119 -9.41 -6.78 1.58
C LYS A 119 -8.23 -6.28 2.39
N SER A 120 -7.11 -7.01 2.35
CA SER A 120 -5.86 -6.60 2.97
C SER A 120 -5.35 -5.28 2.39
N PHE A 121 -5.43 -5.08 1.07
CA PHE A 121 -5.09 -3.80 0.45
C PHE A 121 -5.99 -2.66 0.93
N ILE A 122 -7.29 -2.89 1.10
CA ILE A 122 -8.22 -1.86 1.64
C ILE A 122 -7.84 -1.49 3.07
N GLU A 123 -7.54 -2.47 3.92
CA GLU A 123 -7.13 -2.23 5.31
C GLU A 123 -5.81 -1.46 5.40
N ILE A 124 -4.82 -1.81 4.56
CA ILE A 124 -3.54 -1.08 4.50
C ILE A 124 -3.75 0.34 3.99
N LEU A 125 -4.57 0.53 2.94
CA LEU A 125 -4.88 1.84 2.39
C LEU A 125 -5.47 2.80 3.43
N LYS A 126 -6.31 2.26 4.34
CA LYS A 126 -6.94 3.04 5.42
C LYS A 126 -6.00 3.30 6.59
N ASN A 127 -5.24 2.29 6.99
CA ASN A 127 -4.65 2.23 8.31
C ASN A 127 -3.12 2.32 8.34
N ALA A 128 -2.42 2.19 7.20
CA ALA A 128 -0.96 2.24 7.19
C ALA A 128 -0.45 3.57 7.76
N LYS A 129 0.50 3.47 8.69
CA LYS A 129 1.11 4.63 9.36
C LYS A 129 1.88 5.52 8.39
N ILE A 130 2.48 4.92 7.37
CA ILE A 130 3.33 5.61 6.39
C ILE A 130 2.49 6.01 5.17
N PRO A 131 2.37 7.32 4.84
CA PRO A 131 1.56 7.77 3.70
C PRO A 131 2.00 7.21 2.33
N SER A 132 3.31 7.01 2.12
CA SER A 132 3.83 6.40 0.88
C SER A 132 3.38 4.95 0.71
N ILE A 133 3.23 4.19 1.79
CA ILE A 133 2.72 2.82 1.76
C ILE A 133 1.27 2.79 1.28
N ARG A 134 0.42 3.72 1.75
CA ARG A 134 -0.96 3.84 1.24
C ARG A 134 -0.98 4.08 -0.27
N LYS A 135 -0.07 4.92 -0.76
CA LYS A 135 0.06 5.19 -2.21
C LYS A 135 0.53 3.93 -2.97
N SER A 136 1.55 3.24 -2.50
CA SER A 136 2.06 2.00 -3.11
C SER A 136 1.00 0.88 -3.09
N THR A 137 0.21 0.80 -2.04
CA THR A 137 -0.90 -0.16 -1.93
C THR A 137 -1.92 0.06 -3.04
N LEU A 138 -2.31 1.31 -3.30
CA LEU A 138 -3.26 1.62 -4.38
C LEU A 138 -2.72 1.19 -5.76
N ASP A 139 -1.42 1.28 -5.98
CA ASP A 139 -0.81 0.87 -7.24
C ASP A 139 -0.94 -0.64 -7.48
N ASN A 140 -0.97 -1.45 -6.42
CA ASN A 140 -1.14 -2.90 -6.48
C ASN A 140 -2.61 -3.34 -6.68
N ILE A 141 -3.60 -2.52 -6.34
CA ILE A 141 -5.01 -2.85 -6.54
C ILE A 141 -5.34 -2.87 -8.04
N THR A 142 -5.80 -4.01 -8.54
CA THR A 142 -6.18 -4.22 -9.94
C THR A 142 -7.65 -4.60 -10.11
N ASP A 143 -8.29 -5.08 -9.05
CA ASP A 143 -9.69 -5.47 -9.08
C ASP A 143 -10.61 -4.27 -9.33
N LEU A 144 -11.47 -4.40 -10.36
CA LEU A 144 -12.37 -3.33 -10.76
C LEU A 144 -13.40 -2.97 -9.69
N GLU A 145 -13.91 -3.95 -8.98
CA GLU A 145 -14.92 -3.73 -7.94
C GLU A 145 -14.31 -2.97 -6.76
N THR A 146 -13.11 -3.35 -6.35
CA THR A 146 -12.35 -2.67 -5.30
C THR A 146 -12.03 -1.23 -5.69
N LEU A 147 -11.57 -0.98 -6.92
CA LEU A 147 -11.34 0.39 -7.41
C LEU A 147 -12.63 1.23 -7.37
N ILE A 148 -13.75 0.68 -7.81
CA ILE A 148 -15.06 1.36 -7.75
C ILE A 148 -15.43 1.65 -6.30
N ARG A 149 -15.25 0.71 -5.38
CA ARG A 149 -15.56 0.87 -3.95
C ARG A 149 -14.76 2.00 -3.32
N ILE A 150 -13.45 2.10 -3.63
CA ILE A 150 -12.59 3.19 -3.15
C ILE A 150 -13.12 4.54 -3.65
N VAL A 151 -13.50 4.64 -4.94
CA VAL A 151 -14.04 5.88 -5.50
C VAL A 151 -15.37 6.27 -4.86
N LEU A 152 -16.28 5.30 -4.66
CA LEU A 152 -17.60 5.55 -4.09
C LEU A 152 -17.54 5.93 -2.60
N ALA A 153 -16.62 5.33 -1.84
CA ALA A 153 -16.41 5.66 -0.42
C ALA A 153 -15.88 7.09 -0.25
N ASN A 154 -14.99 7.52 -1.13
CA ASN A 154 -14.36 8.85 -1.16
C ASN A 154 -13.84 9.32 0.22
N GLU A 155 -13.29 8.39 1.00
CA GLU A 155 -12.71 8.67 2.32
C GLU A 155 -11.46 9.58 2.20
N ASP A 156 -10.73 9.44 1.08
CA ASP A 156 -9.63 10.32 0.69
C ASP A 156 -9.76 10.63 -0.81
N GLU A 157 -9.98 11.90 -1.16
CA GLU A 157 -10.25 12.31 -2.54
C GLU A 157 -9.04 12.07 -3.46
N GLU A 158 -7.80 12.21 -2.97
CA GLU A 158 -6.60 11.94 -3.77
C GLU A 158 -6.53 10.46 -4.18
N PHE A 159 -6.78 9.55 -3.24
CA PHE A 159 -6.83 8.12 -3.53
C PHE A 159 -8.01 7.75 -4.42
N SER A 160 -9.17 8.36 -4.21
CA SER A 160 -10.36 8.17 -5.06
C SER A 160 -10.09 8.58 -6.51
N LEU A 161 -9.45 9.72 -6.73
CA LEU A 161 -9.05 10.17 -8.06
C LEU A 161 -8.00 9.26 -8.72
N LYS A 162 -7.05 8.73 -7.94
CA LYS A 162 -6.07 7.76 -8.44
C LYS A 162 -6.75 6.43 -8.80
N ALA A 163 -7.64 5.91 -7.97
CA ALA A 163 -8.42 4.71 -8.26
C ALA A 163 -9.26 4.89 -9.52
N LEU A 164 -9.94 6.04 -9.67
CA LEU A 164 -10.74 6.38 -10.84
C LEU A 164 -9.89 6.36 -12.13
N ASN A 165 -8.64 6.82 -12.08
CA ASN A 165 -7.72 6.78 -13.22
C ASN A 165 -7.36 5.37 -13.69
N LYS A 166 -7.43 4.38 -12.78
CA LYS A 166 -7.20 2.97 -13.11
C LYS A 166 -8.40 2.30 -13.76
N ILE A 167 -9.62 2.86 -13.59
CA ILE A 167 -10.85 2.32 -14.18
C ILE A 167 -10.88 2.61 -15.70
N LYS A 168 -10.89 1.53 -16.51
CA LYS A 168 -10.92 1.62 -17.98
C LYS A 168 -12.30 1.28 -18.55
N VAL A 169 -13.21 0.77 -17.74
CA VAL A 169 -14.56 0.37 -18.17
C VAL A 169 -15.47 1.59 -18.21
N GLU A 170 -15.78 2.08 -19.39
CA GLU A 170 -16.52 3.32 -19.60
C GLU A 170 -17.91 3.34 -18.91
N LYS A 171 -18.62 2.21 -18.94
CA LYS A 171 -19.91 2.06 -18.24
C LYS A 171 -19.78 2.30 -16.74
N CYS A 172 -18.66 1.91 -16.14
CA CYS A 172 -18.40 2.17 -14.72
C CYS A 172 -18.12 3.66 -14.47
N LEU A 173 -17.36 4.32 -15.36
CA LEU A 173 -17.12 5.77 -15.27
C LEU A 173 -18.43 6.58 -15.35
N MET A 174 -19.35 6.20 -16.24
CA MET A 174 -20.68 6.83 -16.33
C MET A 174 -21.45 6.66 -15.03
N LYS A 175 -21.52 5.42 -14.48
CA LYS A 175 -22.19 5.15 -13.22
C LYS A 175 -21.59 5.92 -12.04
N ILE A 176 -20.26 6.04 -11.99
CA ILE A 176 -19.56 6.81 -10.93
C ILE A 176 -19.95 8.30 -11.04
N TYR A 177 -19.97 8.86 -12.24
CA TYR A 177 -20.41 10.23 -12.47
C TYR A 177 -21.87 10.43 -12.00
N GLU A 178 -22.77 9.51 -12.34
CA GLU A 178 -24.19 9.57 -11.96
C GLU A 178 -24.44 9.53 -10.43
N GLN A 179 -23.45 9.05 -9.63
CA GLN A 179 -23.55 9.07 -8.16
C GLN A 179 -23.34 10.47 -7.54
N GLY A 180 -22.77 11.42 -8.27
CA GLY A 180 -22.58 12.80 -7.77
C GLY A 180 -21.72 12.91 -6.51
N ILE A 181 -20.67 12.08 -6.38
CA ILE A 181 -19.85 11.93 -5.16
C ILE A 181 -19.18 13.25 -4.76
N SER A 182 -18.45 13.85 -5.70
CA SER A 182 -17.87 15.20 -5.59
C SER A 182 -17.67 15.81 -6.97
N GLU A 183 -17.54 17.14 -7.04
CA GLU A 183 -17.28 17.83 -8.30
C GLU A 183 -15.99 17.34 -8.95
N ASN A 184 -14.92 17.15 -8.19
CA ASN A 184 -13.63 16.70 -8.72
C ASN A 184 -13.71 15.28 -9.30
N ILE A 185 -14.44 14.37 -8.63
CA ILE A 185 -14.69 13.00 -9.12
C ILE A 185 -15.52 13.06 -10.40
N SER A 186 -16.57 13.88 -10.45
CA SER A 186 -17.43 14.09 -11.63
C SER A 186 -16.64 14.62 -12.81
N VAL A 187 -15.86 15.69 -12.63
CA VAL A 187 -14.96 16.27 -13.63
C VAL A 187 -13.99 15.21 -14.16
N ARG A 188 -13.39 14.43 -13.26
CA ARG A 188 -12.41 13.42 -13.66
C ARG A 188 -13.08 12.26 -14.40
N ALA A 189 -14.20 11.75 -13.94
CA ALA A 189 -14.96 10.69 -14.60
C ALA A 189 -15.33 11.10 -16.03
N VAL A 190 -15.94 12.28 -16.20
CA VAL A 190 -16.32 12.83 -17.51
C VAL A 190 -15.09 12.99 -18.42
N SER A 191 -13.95 13.41 -17.91
CA SER A 191 -12.71 13.53 -18.69
C SER A 191 -12.19 12.20 -19.23
N LEU A 192 -12.57 11.07 -18.64
CA LEU A 192 -12.18 9.72 -19.06
C LEU A 192 -13.18 9.09 -20.03
N ILE A 193 -14.45 9.53 -20.04
CA ILE A 193 -15.51 9.05 -20.91
C ILE A 193 -15.23 9.44 -22.39
N LYS A 194 -15.58 8.55 -23.33
CA LYS A 194 -15.41 8.73 -24.77
C LYS A 194 -16.74 8.76 -25.53
N ASN A 195 -17.82 8.24 -24.92
CA ASN A 195 -19.15 8.19 -25.52
C ASN A 195 -19.67 9.59 -25.84
N GLN A 196 -19.77 9.91 -27.12
CA GLN A 196 -20.09 11.25 -27.60
C GLN A 196 -21.54 11.65 -27.31
N ASN A 197 -22.49 10.71 -27.32
CA ASN A 197 -23.88 11.01 -26.98
C ASN A 197 -24.00 11.37 -25.51
N TYR A 198 -23.35 10.58 -24.65
CA TYR A 198 -23.32 10.84 -23.21
C TYR A 198 -22.66 12.19 -22.88
N LEU A 199 -21.47 12.44 -23.47
CA LEU A 199 -20.78 13.71 -23.31
C LEU A 199 -21.61 14.90 -23.84
N SER A 200 -22.38 14.73 -24.92
CA SER A 200 -23.25 15.77 -25.46
C SER A 200 -24.43 16.09 -24.53
N ASP A 201 -24.90 15.10 -23.78
CA ASP A 201 -25.89 15.30 -22.76
C ASP A 201 -25.31 16.02 -21.53
N VAL A 202 -24.17 15.55 -21.03
CA VAL A 202 -23.46 16.16 -19.90
C VAL A 202 -23.12 17.64 -20.16
N VAL A 203 -22.58 17.96 -21.33
CA VAL A 203 -22.18 19.33 -21.65
C VAL A 203 -23.33 20.32 -21.70
N LYS A 204 -24.57 19.85 -21.92
CA LYS A 204 -25.77 20.67 -21.99
C LYS A 204 -26.49 20.80 -20.65
N ASN A 205 -26.44 19.76 -19.83
CA ASN A 205 -27.39 19.59 -18.74
C ASN A 205 -26.75 19.54 -17.35
N ASP A 206 -25.42 19.35 -17.24
CA ASP A 206 -24.79 19.31 -15.91
C ASP A 206 -24.85 20.69 -15.23
N GLU A 207 -25.14 20.70 -13.93
CA GLU A 207 -25.22 21.94 -13.15
C GLU A 207 -23.84 22.62 -12.99
N SER A 208 -22.76 21.82 -12.83
CA SER A 208 -21.41 22.33 -12.67
C SER A 208 -20.80 22.74 -14.01
N TRP A 209 -20.44 23.99 -14.13
CA TRP A 209 -19.70 24.50 -15.30
C TRP A 209 -18.34 23.78 -15.50
N ARG A 210 -17.70 23.32 -14.44
CA ARG A 210 -16.44 22.56 -14.51
C ARG A 210 -16.62 21.20 -15.17
N VAL A 211 -17.74 20.54 -14.86
CA VAL A 211 -18.11 19.27 -15.48
C VAL A 211 -18.48 19.50 -16.96
N ARG A 212 -19.29 20.54 -17.26
CA ARG A 212 -19.62 20.93 -18.65
C ARG A 212 -18.34 21.28 -19.44
N GLU A 213 -17.39 21.98 -18.84
CA GLU A 213 -16.09 22.29 -19.45
C GLU A 213 -15.29 21.03 -19.76
N ALA A 214 -15.23 20.06 -18.83
CA ALA A 214 -14.57 18.79 -19.02
C ALA A 214 -15.20 17.98 -20.18
N ALA A 215 -16.52 17.97 -20.27
CA ALA A 215 -17.24 17.36 -21.38
C ALA A 215 -16.95 18.09 -22.72
N ALA A 216 -17.00 19.42 -22.75
CA ALA A 216 -16.72 20.23 -23.95
C ALA A 216 -15.32 19.96 -24.52
N LYS A 217 -14.32 19.74 -23.66
CA LYS A 217 -12.95 19.34 -24.08
C LYS A 217 -12.91 18.03 -24.85
N LYS A 218 -13.92 17.17 -24.71
CA LYS A 218 -14.00 15.83 -25.30
C LYS A 218 -14.96 15.72 -26.49
N ILE A 219 -15.86 16.67 -26.66
CA ILE A 219 -16.82 16.69 -27.77
C ILE A 219 -16.08 16.83 -29.11
N ILE A 220 -16.51 16.02 -30.09
CA ILE A 220 -16.01 16.04 -31.49
C ILE A 220 -17.00 16.74 -32.41
N SER A 221 -18.30 16.67 -32.11
CA SER A 221 -19.37 17.22 -32.94
C SER A 221 -19.29 18.76 -33.00
N LYS A 222 -18.93 19.31 -34.18
CA LYS A 222 -18.90 20.77 -34.41
C LYS A 222 -20.27 21.40 -34.20
N LYS A 223 -21.37 20.65 -34.47
CA LYS A 223 -22.75 21.12 -34.22
C LYS A 223 -22.98 21.36 -32.72
N VAL A 224 -22.63 20.38 -31.88
CA VAL A 224 -22.78 20.49 -30.41
C VAL A 224 -21.87 21.60 -29.87
N LEU A 225 -20.61 21.65 -30.31
CA LEU A 225 -19.68 22.69 -29.89
C LEU A 225 -20.16 24.10 -30.24
N LYS A 226 -20.77 24.28 -31.45
CA LYS A 226 -21.34 25.57 -31.87
C LYS A 226 -22.54 25.97 -30.98
N GLU A 227 -23.39 25.03 -30.64
CA GLU A 227 -24.50 25.26 -29.72
C GLU A 227 -23.97 25.70 -28.36
N VAL A 228 -23.09 24.93 -27.73
CA VAL A 228 -22.47 25.25 -26.43
C VAL A 228 -21.75 26.60 -26.44
N ALA A 229 -21.00 26.90 -27.49
CA ALA A 229 -20.28 28.17 -27.64
C ALA A 229 -21.19 29.41 -27.66
N ASN A 230 -22.44 29.21 -28.05
CA ASN A 230 -23.42 30.30 -28.14
C ASN A 230 -24.36 30.37 -26.94
N THR A 231 -24.64 29.27 -26.28
CA THR A 231 -25.75 29.18 -25.30
C THR A 231 -25.31 28.87 -23.88
N ASP A 232 -24.12 28.33 -23.64
CA ASP A 232 -23.69 28.01 -22.25
C ASP A 232 -23.60 29.31 -21.43
N GLU A 233 -24.11 29.28 -20.22
CA GLU A 233 -24.12 30.42 -19.30
C GLU A 233 -22.70 30.84 -18.87
N ASN A 234 -21.78 29.84 -18.78
CA ASN A 234 -20.41 30.04 -18.30
C ASN A 234 -19.44 30.40 -19.44
N GLU A 235 -18.69 31.47 -19.28
CA GLU A 235 -17.72 31.93 -20.28
C GLU A 235 -16.59 30.95 -20.55
N TYR A 236 -16.09 30.26 -19.54
CA TYR A 236 -15.02 29.26 -19.71
C TYR A 236 -15.47 28.09 -20.61
N VAL A 237 -16.69 27.64 -20.42
CA VAL A 237 -17.28 26.57 -21.25
C VAL A 237 -17.43 27.06 -22.70
N ARG A 238 -17.98 28.27 -22.92
CA ARG A 238 -18.10 28.84 -24.25
C ARG A 238 -16.73 28.96 -24.93
N ASN A 239 -15.71 29.42 -24.24
CA ASN A 239 -14.37 29.62 -24.78
C ASN A 239 -13.72 28.27 -25.14
N VAL A 240 -13.88 27.22 -24.33
CA VAL A 240 -13.43 25.85 -24.66
C VAL A 240 -14.14 25.35 -25.92
N ALA A 241 -15.44 25.49 -26.01
CA ALA A 241 -16.20 25.08 -27.19
C ALA A 241 -15.74 25.79 -28.47
N LYS A 242 -15.52 27.13 -28.41
CA LYS A 242 -14.96 27.90 -29.53
C LYS A 242 -13.58 27.42 -29.95
N LYS A 243 -12.68 27.19 -28.99
CA LYS A 243 -11.33 26.67 -29.26
C LYS A 243 -11.36 25.30 -29.92
N ARG A 244 -12.24 24.41 -29.43
CA ARG A 244 -12.41 23.05 -29.98
C ARG A 244 -12.99 23.02 -31.41
N MET A 245 -13.82 24.00 -31.80
CA MET A 245 -14.32 24.10 -33.15
C MET A 245 -13.23 24.44 -34.18
N ASN A 246 -12.18 25.13 -33.77
CA ASN A 246 -11.09 25.60 -34.62
C ASN A 246 -9.94 24.57 -34.75
N LEU A 247 -10.03 23.44 -34.08
CA LEU A 247 -9.15 22.28 -34.19
C LEU A 247 -9.74 21.22 -35.14
#